data_214ef1e90d28dc8b8db230748691302d
#
_entry.id   214ef1e90d28dc8b8db230748691302d
#
_cell.length_a   1.000
_cell.length_b   1.000
_cell.length_c   1.000
_cell.angle_alpha   90.00
_cell.angle_beta   90.00
_cell.angle_gamma   90.00
#
_symmetry.space_group_name_H-M   'P 1'
#
loop_
_entity.id
_entity.type
_entity.pdbx_description
1 polymer ?
#
loop_
_entity_poly.entity_id
_entity_poly.type
_entity_poly.pdbx_seq_one_letter_code
_entity_poly.pdbx_strand_id
1 'polypeptide(L)'
;MKLSYQVSTYIIGTEFCVCVAYFGIGRNLAVYLKTELLEDSVTAAAQASMWQGTSFLTALIGAYVADSHWGNYLTIVIFTVIYFMGLVVLTLSTSLPFLKHSSFTSYLGLYMVALGAGATKPCMSAFGADQFDDADKTTAKGSFFSFYYLTITIGALLAGTVVVWIQDNYGWTIGFGLLTILIGLAFTNLLSGSKFYRCRKPVGSPFTRMCQVIVAANRKFNMDLPENEFLLCKATEKSEMRQGNEDLENTPEFSFLNKASIVSASDFTTAGALNPWRLCTTSQVEELKSILRLLPIWATFILFAAVSTQESTVFVEQGIFMNTRLGSLNIPPASLTTFDVLTVIVFTPLYDMIIIPIARQFTGKERGLSHLQRAGIGLFFSIIAMVSAALLEAKRLEVASEEGLVHKNVAVSMSILWQIPQHVLVGIGEVFNQIGMLAFFYDQAPDSTRSLCLALALLTISLGGYVTSIILTITNLVFGWIPDNLNQGHLDRFFWLVSGLCLLNLAVFVYFASRYKYKRSL
;
A
#
# COMPACT_ATOMS: atom_id res chain seq x y z
N MET A 1 21.96 20.26 13.43
CA MET A 1 20.73 19.92 14.19
C MET A 1 19.57 20.89 13.98
N LYS A 2 19.64 22.20 14.32
CA LYS A 2 18.52 23.16 14.10
C LYS A 2 18.05 23.25 12.63
N LEU A 3 18.95 23.26 11.67
CA LEU A 3 18.62 23.34 10.23
C LEU A 3 17.89 22.08 9.74
N SER A 4 18.32 20.90 10.16
CA SER A 4 17.66 19.62 9.79
C SER A 4 16.23 19.54 10.31
N TYR A 5 15.94 20.05 11.51
CA TYR A 5 14.57 20.10 12.05
C TYR A 5 13.68 21.09 11.29
N GLN A 6 14.19 22.27 10.92
CA GLN A 6 13.43 23.21 10.10
C GLN A 6 13.10 22.64 8.73
N VAL A 7 14.05 21.98 8.08
CA VAL A 7 13.87 21.31 6.80
C VAL A 7 12.84 20.19 6.89
N SER A 8 12.92 19.40 7.97
CA SER A 8 11.92 18.33 8.23
C SER A 8 10.51 18.86 8.35
N THR A 9 10.31 20.06 8.93
CA THR A 9 8.98 20.68 9.06
C THR A 9 8.35 20.99 7.72
N TYR A 10 9.12 21.45 6.72
CA TYR A 10 8.61 21.66 5.36
C TYR A 10 8.15 20.33 4.72
N ILE A 11 8.94 19.27 4.89
CA ILE A 11 8.64 17.95 4.34
C ILE A 11 7.39 17.35 5.01
N ILE A 12 7.32 17.41 6.34
CA ILE A 12 6.18 16.92 7.14
C ILE A 12 4.90 17.69 6.79
N GLY A 13 4.98 19.03 6.66
CA GLY A 13 3.84 19.86 6.28
C GLY A 13 3.33 19.57 4.85
N THR A 14 4.24 19.29 3.92
CA THR A 14 3.89 18.87 2.55
C THR A 14 3.19 17.51 2.59
N GLU A 15 3.77 16.52 3.29
CA GLU A 15 3.19 15.18 3.43
C GLU A 15 1.79 15.20 4.06
N PHE A 16 1.59 16.04 5.09
CA PHE A 16 0.28 16.23 5.70
C PHE A 16 -0.79 16.58 4.67
N CYS A 17 -0.54 17.61 3.85
CA CYS A 17 -1.49 18.04 2.82
C CYS A 17 -1.71 16.96 1.75
N VAL A 18 -0.64 16.27 1.33
CA VAL A 18 -0.69 15.15 0.37
C VAL A 18 -1.56 14.02 0.92
N CYS A 19 -1.37 13.64 2.18
CA CYS A 19 -2.15 12.59 2.82
C CYS A 19 -3.63 12.96 2.98
N VAL A 20 -3.93 14.18 3.45
CA VAL A 20 -5.33 14.65 3.56
C VAL A 20 -6.03 14.59 2.22
N ALA A 21 -5.37 15.06 1.15
CA ALA A 21 -5.96 15.07 -0.18
C ALA A 21 -6.14 13.65 -0.73
N TYR A 22 -5.15 12.77 -0.59
CA TYR A 22 -5.22 11.39 -1.06
C TYR A 22 -6.33 10.59 -0.38
N PHE A 23 -6.34 10.57 0.95
CA PHE A 23 -7.35 9.85 1.70
C PHE A 23 -8.73 10.49 1.58
N GLY A 24 -8.81 11.83 1.42
CA GLY A 24 -10.05 12.56 1.20
C GLY A 24 -10.75 12.20 -0.12
N ILE A 25 -9.98 11.83 -1.14
CA ILE A 25 -10.55 11.25 -2.37
C ILE A 25 -10.86 9.77 -2.17
N GLY A 26 -9.86 8.99 -1.78
CA GLY A 26 -9.91 7.53 -1.80
C GLY A 26 -11.02 6.93 -0.94
N ARG A 27 -11.33 7.53 0.21
CA ARG A 27 -12.35 7.02 1.14
C ARG A 27 -13.77 7.22 0.65
N ASN A 28 -14.02 8.27 -0.11
CA ASN A 28 -15.36 8.63 -0.58
C ASN A 28 -15.51 8.48 -2.11
N LEU A 29 -14.54 7.85 -2.76
CA LEU A 29 -14.50 7.73 -4.21
C LEU A 29 -15.66 6.89 -4.76
N ALA A 30 -16.00 5.78 -4.11
CA ALA A 30 -17.12 4.95 -4.53
C ALA A 30 -18.45 5.74 -4.52
N VAL A 31 -18.66 6.58 -3.49
CA VAL A 31 -19.84 7.46 -3.41
C VAL A 31 -19.83 8.50 -4.52
N TYR A 32 -18.67 9.11 -4.81
CA TYR A 32 -18.51 10.07 -5.92
C TYR A 32 -18.90 9.46 -7.28
N LEU A 33 -18.37 8.28 -7.58
CA LEU A 33 -18.64 7.59 -8.84
C LEU A 33 -20.13 7.25 -8.98
N LYS A 34 -20.76 6.83 -7.90
CA LYS A 34 -22.17 6.49 -7.87
C LYS A 34 -23.07 7.71 -7.98
N THR A 35 -22.78 8.79 -7.27
CA THR A 35 -23.66 9.98 -7.18
C THR A 35 -23.46 10.96 -8.33
N GLU A 36 -22.22 11.22 -8.74
CA GLU A 36 -21.92 12.20 -9.79
C GLU A 36 -21.79 11.60 -11.18
N LEU A 37 -21.20 10.39 -11.30
CA LEU A 37 -21.07 9.72 -12.60
C LEU A 37 -22.20 8.74 -12.88
N LEU A 38 -23.12 8.53 -11.92
CA LEU A 38 -24.28 7.66 -12.04
C LEU A 38 -23.92 6.21 -12.39
N GLU A 39 -22.78 5.75 -11.89
CA GLU A 39 -22.35 4.36 -12.05
C GLU A 39 -23.14 3.43 -11.12
N ASP A 40 -23.30 2.18 -11.53
CA ASP A 40 -23.87 1.15 -10.67
C ASP A 40 -22.95 0.84 -9.48
N SER A 41 -23.51 0.32 -8.40
CA SER A 41 -22.81 0.08 -7.13
C SER A 41 -21.55 -0.77 -7.29
N VAL A 42 -21.59 -1.80 -8.14
CA VAL A 42 -20.44 -2.69 -8.38
C VAL A 42 -19.35 -1.99 -9.17
N THR A 43 -19.72 -1.29 -10.24
CA THR A 43 -18.76 -0.55 -11.06
C THR A 43 -18.08 0.54 -10.23
N ALA A 44 -18.85 1.31 -9.44
CA ALA A 44 -18.31 2.34 -8.56
C ALA A 44 -17.29 1.75 -7.54
N ALA A 45 -17.65 0.66 -6.86
CA ALA A 45 -16.77 0.00 -5.90
C ALA A 45 -15.53 -0.63 -6.57
N ALA A 46 -15.70 -1.25 -7.75
CA ALA A 46 -14.60 -1.85 -8.50
C ALA A 46 -13.63 -0.79 -9.03
N GLN A 47 -14.14 0.32 -9.59
CA GLN A 47 -13.32 1.42 -10.08
C GLN A 47 -12.58 2.15 -8.95
N ALA A 48 -13.21 2.36 -7.80
CA ALA A 48 -12.55 2.91 -6.62
C ALA A 48 -11.40 2.00 -6.15
N SER A 49 -11.62 0.69 -6.13
CA SER A 49 -10.58 -0.29 -5.81
C SER A 49 -9.42 -0.29 -6.82
N MET A 50 -9.74 -0.21 -8.14
CA MET A 50 -8.73 -0.08 -9.20
C MET A 50 -7.92 1.21 -9.09
N TRP A 51 -8.58 2.33 -8.79
CA TRP A 51 -7.91 3.61 -8.58
C TRP A 51 -6.91 3.54 -7.42
N GLN A 52 -7.32 2.95 -6.31
CA GLN A 52 -6.44 2.73 -5.15
C GLN A 52 -5.26 1.83 -5.53
N GLY A 53 -5.52 0.71 -6.21
CA GLY A 53 -4.47 -0.18 -6.72
C GLY A 53 -3.49 0.54 -7.64
N THR A 54 -3.99 1.34 -8.58
CA THR A 54 -3.15 2.14 -9.49
C THR A 54 -2.30 3.16 -8.75
N SER A 55 -2.85 3.83 -7.73
CA SER A 55 -2.10 4.80 -6.92
C SER A 55 -0.89 4.17 -6.23
N PHE A 56 -1.01 2.94 -5.73
CA PHE A 56 0.13 2.23 -5.13
C PHE A 56 1.07 1.60 -6.17
N LEU A 57 0.56 1.24 -7.35
CA LEU A 57 1.39 0.79 -8.46
C LEU A 57 2.31 1.92 -8.97
N THR A 58 1.78 3.13 -9.10
CA THR A 58 2.55 4.31 -9.54
C THR A 58 3.63 4.72 -8.55
N ALA A 59 3.53 4.30 -7.28
CA ALA A 59 4.61 4.46 -6.30
C ALA A 59 5.90 3.75 -6.73
N LEU A 60 5.80 2.59 -7.39
CA LEU A 60 6.96 1.89 -7.96
C LEU A 60 7.63 2.69 -9.07
N ILE A 61 6.81 3.35 -9.91
CA ILE A 61 7.30 4.22 -10.99
C ILE A 61 8.05 5.40 -10.36
N GLY A 62 7.48 6.06 -9.34
CA GLY A 62 8.11 7.15 -8.62
C GLY A 62 9.45 6.77 -8.01
N ALA A 63 9.51 5.64 -7.30
CA ALA A 63 10.73 5.11 -6.71
C ALA A 63 11.79 4.81 -7.79
N TYR A 64 11.40 4.14 -8.88
CA TYR A 64 12.32 3.83 -9.98
C TYR A 64 12.92 5.08 -10.62
N VAL A 65 12.09 6.08 -10.93
CA VAL A 65 12.52 7.34 -11.56
C VAL A 65 13.43 8.12 -10.62
N ALA A 66 13.09 8.17 -9.33
CA ALA A 66 13.90 8.85 -8.32
C ALA A 66 15.29 8.20 -8.17
N ASP A 67 15.35 6.87 -8.07
CA ASP A 67 16.59 6.14 -7.84
C ASP A 67 17.49 6.09 -9.08
N SER A 68 16.89 6.11 -10.28
CA SER A 68 17.62 5.91 -11.54
C SER A 68 18.06 7.20 -12.22
N HIS A 69 17.24 8.27 -12.15
CA HIS A 69 17.41 9.45 -13.03
C HIS A 69 17.36 10.80 -12.32
N TRP A 70 16.26 11.11 -11.61
CA TRP A 70 15.95 12.49 -11.20
C TRP A 70 16.32 12.79 -9.74
N GLY A 71 16.49 11.75 -8.91
CA GLY A 71 16.58 11.92 -7.46
C GLY A 71 15.23 12.25 -6.80
N ASN A 72 15.18 12.15 -5.48
CA ASN A 72 13.92 12.28 -4.73
C ASN A 72 13.26 13.65 -4.90
N TYR A 73 14.02 14.75 -4.78
CA TYR A 73 13.46 16.10 -4.80
C TYR A 73 12.74 16.44 -6.11
N LEU A 74 13.42 16.24 -7.25
CA LEU A 74 12.84 16.58 -8.55
C LEU A 74 11.63 15.70 -8.87
N THR A 75 11.69 14.43 -8.50
CA THR A 75 10.57 13.50 -8.63
C THR A 75 9.35 14.00 -7.84
N ILE A 76 9.53 14.39 -6.57
CA ILE A 76 8.45 14.93 -5.74
C ILE A 76 7.86 16.19 -6.39
N VAL A 77 8.68 17.13 -6.85
CA VAL A 77 8.21 18.37 -7.48
C VAL A 77 7.35 18.09 -8.70
N ILE A 78 7.84 17.27 -9.64
CA ILE A 78 7.11 16.97 -10.89
C ILE A 78 5.80 16.24 -10.61
N PHE A 79 5.82 15.20 -9.78
CA PHE A 79 4.61 14.43 -9.48
C PHE A 79 3.60 15.20 -8.61
N THR A 80 4.05 16.13 -7.77
CA THR A 80 3.14 17.06 -7.05
C THR A 80 2.44 18.00 -8.02
N VAL A 81 3.11 18.48 -9.09
CA VAL A 81 2.46 19.27 -10.15
C VAL A 81 1.40 18.43 -10.88
N ILE A 82 1.70 17.17 -11.24
CA ILE A 82 0.73 16.27 -11.86
C ILE A 82 -0.47 16.06 -10.94
N TYR A 83 -0.23 15.88 -9.65
CA TYR A 83 -1.28 15.74 -8.63
C TYR A 83 -2.17 16.98 -8.57
N PHE A 84 -1.56 18.17 -8.50
CA PHE A 84 -2.28 19.43 -8.50
C PHE A 84 -3.16 19.59 -9.74
N MET A 85 -2.61 19.33 -10.93
CA MET A 85 -3.36 19.40 -12.19
C MET A 85 -4.52 18.42 -12.23
N GLY A 86 -4.32 17.20 -11.70
CA GLY A 86 -5.39 16.21 -11.57
C GLY A 86 -6.55 16.70 -10.71
N LEU A 87 -6.26 17.34 -9.57
CA LEU A 87 -7.26 17.93 -8.69
C LEU A 87 -7.97 19.13 -9.31
N VAL A 88 -7.25 19.96 -10.06
CA VAL A 88 -7.86 21.07 -10.84
C VAL A 88 -8.86 20.49 -11.84
N VAL A 89 -8.48 19.44 -12.59
CA VAL A 89 -9.39 18.79 -13.54
C VAL A 89 -10.63 18.22 -12.84
N LEU A 90 -10.47 17.56 -11.68
CA LEU A 90 -11.59 17.06 -10.88
C LEU A 90 -12.50 18.18 -10.37
N THR A 91 -11.93 19.28 -9.87
CA THR A 91 -12.70 20.43 -9.41
C THR A 91 -13.49 21.06 -10.57
N LEU A 92 -12.88 21.19 -11.74
CA LEU A 92 -13.55 21.71 -12.93
C LEU A 92 -14.63 20.74 -13.45
N SER A 93 -14.42 19.43 -13.37
CA SER A 93 -15.41 18.44 -13.80
C SER A 93 -16.70 18.51 -12.98
N THR A 94 -16.62 18.87 -11.71
CA THR A 94 -17.80 19.01 -10.83
C THR A 94 -18.40 20.42 -10.84
N SER A 95 -17.63 21.46 -11.15
CA SER A 95 -18.09 22.86 -11.12
C SER A 95 -18.71 23.35 -12.44
N LEU A 96 -18.24 22.84 -13.59
CA LEU A 96 -18.70 23.30 -14.89
C LEU A 96 -19.87 22.44 -15.41
N PRO A 97 -21.04 23.05 -15.70
CA PRO A 97 -22.25 22.30 -16.07
C PRO A 97 -22.07 21.39 -17.30
N PHE A 98 -21.24 21.79 -18.28
CA PHE A 98 -20.99 21.00 -19.49
C PHE A 98 -20.01 19.84 -19.29
N LEU A 99 -19.24 19.83 -18.19
CA LEU A 99 -18.35 18.74 -17.80
C LEU A 99 -18.97 17.84 -16.73
N LYS A 100 -20.04 18.31 -16.09
CA LYS A 100 -20.75 17.55 -15.07
C LYS A 100 -21.27 16.24 -15.69
N HIS A 101 -21.00 15.11 -15.02
CA HIS A 101 -21.26 13.74 -15.51
C HIS A 101 -20.38 13.29 -16.71
N SER A 102 -19.33 14.04 -17.06
CA SER A 102 -18.35 13.57 -18.04
C SER A 102 -17.42 12.54 -17.40
N SER A 103 -17.67 11.25 -17.67
CA SER A 103 -16.82 10.15 -17.18
C SER A 103 -15.36 10.34 -17.62
N PHE A 104 -15.10 10.75 -18.86
CA PHE A 104 -13.75 10.94 -19.36
C PHE A 104 -12.95 11.97 -18.53
N THR A 105 -13.54 13.15 -18.27
CA THR A 105 -12.85 14.23 -17.54
C THR A 105 -12.59 13.83 -16.09
N SER A 106 -13.58 13.20 -15.45
CA SER A 106 -13.46 12.73 -14.07
C SER A 106 -12.40 11.65 -13.93
N TYR A 107 -12.41 10.63 -14.80
CA TYR A 107 -11.38 9.59 -14.78
C TYR A 107 -9.99 10.12 -15.12
N LEU A 108 -9.86 11.04 -16.08
CA LEU A 108 -8.59 11.70 -16.38
C LEU A 108 -8.02 12.37 -15.12
N GLY A 109 -8.83 13.17 -14.42
CA GLY A 109 -8.43 13.81 -13.18
C GLY A 109 -8.05 12.80 -12.10
N LEU A 110 -8.87 11.76 -11.89
CA LEU A 110 -8.61 10.70 -10.92
C LEU A 110 -7.30 9.96 -11.17
N TYR A 111 -7.01 9.56 -12.41
CA TYR A 111 -5.76 8.84 -12.72
C TYR A 111 -4.53 9.75 -12.72
N MET A 112 -4.68 11.05 -13.03
CA MET A 112 -3.62 12.04 -12.80
C MET A 112 -3.30 12.17 -11.30
N VAL A 113 -4.33 12.20 -10.44
CA VAL A 113 -4.17 12.18 -8.98
C VAL A 113 -3.48 10.89 -8.52
N ALA A 114 -3.91 9.72 -9.02
CA ALA A 114 -3.31 8.44 -8.69
C ALA A 114 -1.81 8.41 -9.05
N LEU A 115 -1.46 8.90 -10.23
CA LEU A 115 -0.07 9.00 -10.69
C LEU A 115 0.75 9.95 -9.82
N GLY A 116 0.24 11.16 -9.58
CA GLY A 116 0.92 12.18 -8.79
C GLY A 116 1.11 11.79 -7.33
N ALA A 117 0.02 11.43 -6.66
CA ALA A 117 0.02 11.05 -5.24
C ALA A 117 0.82 9.76 -4.99
N GLY A 118 0.66 8.75 -5.86
CA GLY A 118 1.36 7.48 -5.71
C GLY A 118 2.86 7.65 -5.81
N ALA A 119 3.35 8.30 -6.87
CA ALA A 119 4.78 8.45 -7.11
C ALA A 119 5.50 9.34 -6.07
N THR A 120 4.81 10.26 -5.38
CA THR A 120 5.41 11.08 -4.32
C THR A 120 5.65 10.32 -3.03
N LYS A 121 4.80 9.34 -2.66
CA LYS A 121 4.84 8.63 -1.38
C LYS A 121 6.21 8.02 -1.02
N PRO A 122 6.83 7.16 -1.85
CA PRO A 122 8.12 6.55 -1.51
C PRO A 122 9.25 7.58 -1.48
N CYS A 123 9.17 8.60 -2.35
CA CYS A 123 10.20 9.62 -2.45
C CYS A 123 10.21 10.56 -1.25
N MET A 124 9.04 10.91 -0.69
CA MET A 124 8.89 11.87 0.41
C MET A 124 9.55 11.34 1.70
N SER A 125 9.29 10.09 2.07
CA SER A 125 9.88 9.47 3.25
C SER A 125 11.40 9.33 3.14
N ALA A 126 11.89 8.90 1.96
CA ALA A 126 13.31 8.78 1.68
C ALA A 126 14.00 10.14 1.68
N PHE A 127 13.40 11.15 1.03
CA PHE A 127 13.90 12.51 0.98
C PHE A 127 14.01 13.14 2.37
N GLY A 128 13.00 12.95 3.22
CA GLY A 128 13.03 13.42 4.60
C GLY A 128 14.14 12.77 5.44
N ALA A 129 14.36 11.47 5.26
CA ALA A 129 15.45 10.76 5.92
C ALA A 129 16.84 11.22 5.46
N ASP A 130 16.98 11.64 4.20
CA ASP A 130 18.23 12.15 3.63
C ASP A 130 18.67 13.52 4.16
N GLN A 131 17.79 14.25 4.86
CA GLN A 131 18.11 15.55 5.45
C GLN A 131 18.94 15.44 6.74
N PHE A 132 19.10 14.24 7.31
CA PHE A 132 19.86 14.00 8.53
C PHE A 132 21.27 13.47 8.21
N ASP A 133 22.28 13.96 8.97
CA ASP A 133 23.67 13.50 8.85
C ASP A 133 23.86 12.08 9.38
N ASP A 134 24.92 11.41 8.87
CA ASP A 134 25.28 10.06 9.27
C ASP A 134 25.69 9.94 10.77
N ALA A 135 26.17 11.03 11.38
CA ALA A 135 26.53 11.08 12.79
C ALA A 135 25.32 11.18 13.74
N ASP A 136 24.20 11.72 13.29
CA ASP A 136 22.95 11.87 14.08
C ASP A 136 21.94 10.71 13.85
N LYS A 137 22.42 9.59 13.29
CA LYS A 137 21.59 8.57 12.60
C LYS A 137 20.51 7.89 13.43
N THR A 138 20.67 7.69 14.71
CA THR A 138 19.76 6.80 15.45
C THR A 138 18.59 7.55 16.08
N THR A 139 18.84 8.64 16.78
CA THR A 139 17.78 9.31 17.58
C THR A 139 16.98 10.33 16.76
N ALA A 140 17.65 11.21 16.01
CA ALA A 140 16.97 12.27 15.27
C ALA A 140 16.19 11.72 14.05
N LYS A 141 16.76 10.75 13.35
CA LYS A 141 16.09 10.05 12.24
C LYS A 141 14.90 9.22 12.70
N GLY A 142 15.02 8.55 13.86
CA GLY A 142 13.92 7.84 14.49
C GLY A 142 12.77 8.78 14.86
N SER A 143 13.07 9.94 15.44
CA SER A 143 12.06 10.96 15.77
C SER A 143 11.37 11.49 14.51
N PHE A 144 12.11 11.73 13.41
CA PHE A 144 11.51 12.14 12.13
C PHE A 144 10.48 11.13 11.64
N PHE A 145 10.81 9.84 11.59
CA PHE A 145 9.86 8.82 11.13
C PHE A 145 8.63 8.71 12.03
N SER A 146 8.78 8.88 13.36
CA SER A 146 7.64 8.90 14.27
C SER A 146 6.70 10.07 13.99
N PHE A 147 7.22 11.28 13.78
CA PHE A 147 6.41 12.43 13.41
C PHE A 147 5.81 12.30 12.00
N TYR A 148 6.56 11.74 11.06
CA TYR A 148 6.10 11.48 9.69
C TYR A 148 4.90 10.52 9.71
N TYR A 149 5.00 9.41 10.45
CA TYR A 149 3.91 8.44 10.57
C TYR A 149 2.69 9.03 11.28
N LEU A 150 2.91 9.79 12.36
CA LEU A 150 1.85 10.53 13.06
C LEU A 150 1.12 11.50 12.10
N THR A 151 1.86 12.17 11.24
CA THR A 151 1.30 13.10 10.24
C THR A 151 0.40 12.38 9.23
N ILE A 152 0.81 11.22 8.72
CA ILE A 152 -0.01 10.38 7.84
C ILE A 152 -1.31 10.01 8.55
N THR A 153 -1.22 9.57 9.80
CA THR A 153 -2.36 9.11 10.58
C THR A 153 -3.35 10.24 10.88
N ILE A 154 -2.86 11.43 11.29
CA ILE A 154 -3.71 12.62 11.49
C ILE A 154 -4.33 13.06 10.17
N GLY A 155 -3.56 13.03 9.05
CA GLY A 155 -4.08 13.35 7.73
C GLY A 155 -5.21 12.40 7.31
N ALA A 156 -5.05 11.10 7.54
CA ALA A 156 -6.09 10.10 7.28
C ALA A 156 -7.34 10.31 8.15
N LEU A 157 -7.16 10.67 9.43
CA LEU A 157 -8.26 10.96 10.35
C LEU A 157 -9.08 12.18 9.88
N LEU A 158 -8.40 13.28 9.56
CA LEU A 158 -9.06 14.50 9.05
C LEU A 158 -9.74 14.27 7.70
N ALA A 159 -9.14 13.48 6.84
CA ALA A 159 -9.74 13.10 5.57
C ALA A 159 -11.06 12.34 5.76
N GLY A 160 -11.07 11.31 6.60
CA GLY A 160 -12.27 10.49 6.86
C GLY A 160 -13.38 11.21 7.65
N THR A 161 -13.04 12.22 8.43
CA THR A 161 -14.00 12.99 9.22
C THR A 161 -14.42 14.29 8.53
N VAL A 162 -13.49 15.25 8.43
CA VAL A 162 -13.78 16.62 7.98
C VAL A 162 -13.99 16.67 6.46
N VAL A 163 -13.07 16.09 5.68
CA VAL A 163 -13.14 16.21 4.20
C VAL A 163 -14.34 15.45 3.67
N VAL A 164 -14.57 14.21 4.12
CA VAL A 164 -15.73 13.41 3.73
C VAL A 164 -17.03 14.10 4.11
N TRP A 165 -17.10 14.68 5.32
CA TRP A 165 -18.27 15.44 5.76
C TRP A 165 -18.53 16.68 4.89
N ILE A 166 -17.48 17.41 4.48
CA ILE A 166 -17.60 18.54 3.56
C ILE A 166 -18.11 18.08 2.19
N GLN A 167 -17.59 16.98 1.65
CA GLN A 167 -18.02 16.43 0.37
C GLN A 167 -19.49 16.05 0.38
N ASP A 168 -19.96 15.44 1.46
CA ASP A 168 -21.34 14.95 1.60
C ASP A 168 -22.36 16.09 1.83
N ASN A 169 -22.00 17.10 2.65
CA ASN A 169 -22.94 18.15 3.05
C ASN A 169 -22.87 19.43 2.19
N TYR A 170 -21.69 19.75 1.63
CA TYR A 170 -21.48 20.96 0.81
C TYR A 170 -21.23 20.67 -0.66
N GLY A 171 -21.09 19.39 -1.01
CA GLY A 171 -20.93 18.91 -2.38
C GLY A 171 -19.49 18.74 -2.84
N TRP A 172 -19.35 18.01 -3.93
CA TRP A 172 -18.05 17.58 -4.47
C TRP A 172 -17.16 18.71 -4.94
N THR A 173 -17.75 19.78 -5.52
CA THR A 173 -16.99 20.95 -5.99
C THR A 173 -16.21 21.62 -4.86
N ILE A 174 -16.84 21.82 -3.70
CA ILE A 174 -16.20 22.43 -2.53
C ILE A 174 -15.18 21.46 -1.94
N GLY A 175 -15.54 20.16 -1.86
CA GLY A 175 -14.65 19.12 -1.38
C GLY A 175 -13.35 19.03 -2.20
N PHE A 176 -13.44 18.90 -3.52
CA PHE A 176 -12.26 18.84 -4.39
C PHE A 176 -11.52 20.18 -4.48
N GLY A 177 -12.24 21.31 -4.43
CA GLY A 177 -11.65 22.63 -4.36
C GLY A 177 -10.75 22.82 -3.13
N LEU A 178 -11.23 22.38 -1.96
CA LEU A 178 -10.43 22.36 -0.73
C LEU A 178 -9.13 21.55 -0.90
N LEU A 179 -9.24 20.33 -1.46
CA LEU A 179 -8.09 19.47 -1.69
C LEU A 179 -7.11 20.09 -2.71
N THR A 180 -7.62 20.77 -3.74
CA THR A 180 -6.81 21.50 -4.72
C THR A 180 -5.99 22.60 -4.04
N ILE A 181 -6.62 23.38 -3.15
CA ILE A 181 -5.93 24.42 -2.38
C ILE A 181 -4.87 23.79 -1.47
N LEU A 182 -5.17 22.70 -0.79
CA LEU A 182 -4.22 21.99 0.07
C LEU A 182 -2.97 21.52 -0.69
N ILE A 183 -3.13 20.96 -1.90
CA ILE A 183 -1.98 20.53 -2.70
C ILE A 183 -1.23 21.75 -3.28
N GLY A 184 -1.91 22.84 -3.61
CA GLY A 184 -1.27 24.12 -3.94
C GLY A 184 -0.40 24.67 -2.81
N LEU A 185 -0.91 24.59 -1.56
CA LEU A 185 -0.14 24.95 -0.36
C LEU A 185 1.03 23.98 -0.12
N ALA A 186 0.82 22.68 -0.32
CA ALA A 186 1.89 21.68 -0.24
C ALA A 186 3.03 21.99 -1.22
N PHE A 187 2.68 22.32 -2.45
CA PHE A 187 3.64 22.66 -3.50
C PHE A 187 4.43 23.93 -3.15
N THR A 188 3.76 24.99 -2.72
CA THR A 188 4.43 26.25 -2.30
C THR A 188 5.30 26.04 -1.07
N ASN A 189 4.85 25.23 -0.10
CA ASN A 189 5.62 24.85 1.08
C ASN A 189 6.89 24.09 0.70
N LEU A 190 6.78 23.10 -0.21
CA LEU A 190 7.91 22.33 -0.71
C LEU A 190 8.95 23.24 -1.41
N LEU A 191 8.51 24.14 -2.28
CA LEU A 191 9.40 25.07 -2.98
C LEU A 191 10.07 26.08 -2.05
N SER A 192 9.37 26.53 -1.00
CA SER A 192 9.93 27.46 0.00
C SER A 192 11.15 26.89 0.73
N GLY A 193 11.15 25.56 0.96
CA GLY A 193 12.28 24.85 1.56
C GLY A 193 13.46 24.57 0.61
N SER A 194 13.31 24.80 -0.70
CA SER A 194 14.25 24.35 -1.73
C SER A 194 15.72 24.76 -1.50
N LYS A 195 15.96 25.94 -0.93
CA LYS A 195 17.29 26.48 -0.64
C LYS A 195 18.03 25.73 0.49
N PHE A 196 17.29 24.99 1.31
CA PHE A 196 17.82 24.32 2.50
C PHE A 196 17.95 22.81 2.31
N TYR A 197 17.38 22.25 1.22
CA TYR A 197 17.37 20.83 0.98
C TYR A 197 18.71 20.26 0.54
N ARG A 198 19.04 19.10 1.10
CA ARG A 198 20.15 18.26 0.62
C ARG A 198 19.62 17.29 -0.41
N CYS A 199 20.10 17.40 -1.65
CA CYS A 199 19.75 16.51 -2.73
C CYS A 199 20.86 15.49 -2.93
N ARG A 200 20.56 14.21 -2.80
CA ARG A 200 21.48 13.12 -3.12
C ARG A 200 21.36 12.78 -4.61
N LYS A 201 22.50 12.44 -5.21
CA LYS A 201 22.52 11.93 -6.59
C LYS A 201 21.96 10.50 -6.62
N PRO A 202 21.22 10.13 -7.69
CA PRO A 202 20.73 8.76 -7.86
C PRO A 202 21.92 7.79 -7.93
N VAL A 203 21.79 6.65 -7.24
CA VAL A 203 22.84 5.62 -7.13
C VAL A 203 22.56 4.44 -8.07
N GLY A 204 21.38 4.41 -8.70
CA GLY A 204 20.88 3.31 -9.52
C GLY A 204 19.80 2.50 -8.81
N SER A 205 18.89 1.93 -9.58
CA SER A 205 17.74 1.23 -9.05
C SER A 205 18.06 -0.24 -8.75
N PRO A 206 17.68 -0.77 -7.57
CA PRO A 206 17.73 -2.21 -7.27
C PRO A 206 16.94 -3.06 -8.28
N PHE A 207 15.83 -2.54 -8.81
CA PHE A 207 15.05 -3.19 -9.87
C PHE A 207 15.88 -3.45 -11.13
N THR A 208 16.69 -2.47 -11.55
CA THR A 208 17.57 -2.63 -12.71
C THR A 208 18.58 -3.77 -12.48
N ARG A 209 19.17 -3.86 -11.28
CA ARG A 209 20.10 -4.94 -10.94
C ARG A 209 19.44 -6.31 -11.02
N MET A 210 18.22 -6.45 -10.54
CA MET A 210 17.47 -7.71 -10.64
C MET A 210 17.13 -8.09 -12.08
N CYS A 211 16.68 -7.13 -12.89
CA CYS A 211 16.47 -7.35 -14.32
C CYS A 211 17.76 -7.78 -15.03
N GLN A 212 18.90 -7.19 -14.66
CA GLN A 212 20.20 -7.59 -15.19
C GLN A 212 20.51 -9.06 -14.91
N VAL A 213 20.29 -9.53 -13.65
CA VAL A 213 20.51 -10.94 -13.30
C VAL A 213 19.60 -11.86 -14.12
N ILE A 214 18.31 -11.55 -14.23
CA ILE A 214 17.35 -12.36 -14.99
C ILE A 214 17.75 -12.41 -16.47
N VAL A 215 18.09 -11.28 -17.08
CA VAL A 215 18.52 -11.22 -18.49
C VAL A 215 19.84 -11.94 -18.71
N ALA A 216 20.81 -11.78 -17.81
CA ALA A 216 22.10 -12.46 -17.90
C ALA A 216 21.95 -13.98 -17.77
N ALA A 217 21.13 -14.46 -16.80
CA ALA A 217 20.84 -15.88 -16.64
C ALA A 217 20.14 -16.47 -17.88
N ASN A 218 19.16 -15.75 -18.44
CA ASN A 218 18.45 -16.19 -19.63
C ASN A 218 19.37 -16.25 -20.88
N ARG A 219 20.28 -15.28 -21.04
CA ARG A 219 21.26 -15.28 -22.14
C ARG A 219 22.24 -16.46 -22.06
N LYS A 220 22.49 -16.96 -20.85
CA LYS A 220 23.39 -18.09 -20.58
C LYS A 220 22.64 -19.40 -20.28
N PHE A 221 21.35 -19.47 -20.66
CA PHE A 221 20.49 -20.63 -20.34
C PHE A 221 21.08 -21.96 -20.83
N ASN A 222 21.71 -21.98 -21.99
CA ASN A 222 22.33 -23.19 -22.61
C ASN A 222 23.73 -23.51 -22.09
N MET A 223 24.30 -22.74 -21.17
CA MET A 223 25.59 -23.02 -20.58
C MET A 223 25.43 -23.94 -19.37
N ASP A 224 26.35 -24.91 -19.21
CA ASP A 224 26.40 -25.75 -18.02
C ASP A 224 27.06 -25.00 -16.87
N LEU A 225 26.59 -25.25 -15.64
CA LEU A 225 27.19 -24.68 -14.45
C LEU A 225 28.58 -25.33 -14.24
N PRO A 226 29.65 -24.55 -14.10
CA PRO A 226 30.97 -25.11 -13.86
C PRO A 226 31.05 -25.75 -12.46
N GLU A 227 31.70 -26.90 -12.35
CA GLU A 227 31.97 -27.56 -11.07
C GLU A 227 32.87 -26.74 -10.15
N ASN A 228 33.69 -25.86 -10.71
CA ASN A 228 34.60 -24.99 -9.97
C ASN A 228 33.98 -23.60 -9.74
N GLU A 229 33.73 -23.26 -8.48
CA GLU A 229 33.22 -21.92 -8.06
C GLU A 229 34.15 -20.76 -8.45
N PHE A 230 35.43 -21.02 -8.73
CA PHE A 230 36.41 -20.01 -9.19
C PHE A 230 36.09 -19.41 -10.57
N LEU A 231 35.23 -20.06 -11.37
CA LEU A 231 34.79 -19.57 -12.67
C LEU A 231 33.55 -18.63 -12.56
N LEU A 232 33.05 -18.45 -11.37
CA LEU A 232 31.97 -17.51 -11.10
C LEU A 232 32.54 -16.13 -10.77
N CYS A 233 31.85 -15.08 -11.23
CA CYS A 233 32.24 -13.71 -10.98
C CYS A 233 32.00 -13.35 -9.51
N LYS A 234 33.06 -13.43 -8.69
CA LYS A 234 33.04 -12.90 -7.32
C LYS A 234 33.33 -11.40 -7.38
N ALA A 235 32.64 -10.61 -6.54
CA ALA A 235 32.94 -9.19 -6.46
C ALA A 235 34.38 -8.97 -5.95
N THR A 236 35.09 -8.02 -6.54
CA THR A 236 36.43 -7.67 -6.07
C THR A 236 36.32 -6.90 -4.75
N GLU A 237 37.12 -7.22 -3.73
CA GLU A 237 37.12 -6.64 -2.36
C GLU A 237 36.93 -5.11 -2.30
N LYS A 238 37.42 -4.37 -3.32
CA LYS A 238 37.29 -2.90 -3.40
C LYS A 238 35.87 -2.39 -3.70
N SER A 239 35.01 -3.21 -4.34
CA SER A 239 33.62 -2.86 -4.62
C SER A 239 32.69 -3.23 -3.47
N GLU A 240 33.03 -4.23 -2.68
CA GLU A 240 32.24 -4.71 -1.53
C GLU A 240 32.38 -3.82 -0.31
N MET A 241 33.58 -3.30 -0.01
CA MET A 241 33.79 -2.35 1.10
C MET A 241 33.00 -1.03 0.96
N ARG A 242 32.58 -0.66 -0.27
CA ARG A 242 31.75 0.52 -0.50
C ARG A 242 30.24 0.29 -0.32
N GLN A 243 29.78 -0.97 -0.31
CA GLN A 243 28.35 -1.29 -0.29
C GLN A 243 27.88 -2.07 0.95
N GLY A 244 28.76 -2.45 1.88
CA GLY A 244 28.38 -3.19 3.10
C GLY A 244 27.76 -4.57 2.80
N ASN A 245 28.12 -5.19 1.67
CA ASN A 245 27.63 -6.52 1.33
C ASN A 245 28.35 -7.59 2.14
N GLU A 246 27.59 -8.33 2.95
CA GLU A 246 28.01 -9.61 3.53
C GLU A 246 28.24 -10.62 2.37
N ASP A 247 29.26 -11.47 2.49
CA ASP A 247 29.46 -12.61 1.61
C ASP A 247 28.26 -13.57 1.72
N LEU A 248 27.35 -13.49 0.77
CA LEU A 248 26.19 -14.39 0.71
C LEU A 248 26.66 -15.73 0.17
N GLU A 249 26.56 -16.79 0.98
CA GLU A 249 26.87 -18.15 0.56
C GLU A 249 25.97 -18.57 -0.61
N ASN A 250 26.61 -19.20 -1.61
CA ASN A 250 25.91 -19.72 -2.78
C ASN A 250 24.92 -20.82 -2.38
N THR A 251 23.65 -20.62 -2.64
CA THR A 251 22.59 -21.57 -2.27
C THR A 251 22.17 -22.43 -3.46
N PRO A 252 21.83 -23.72 -3.24
CA PRO A 252 21.45 -24.63 -4.32
C PRO A 252 20.09 -24.33 -4.94
N GLU A 253 19.25 -23.55 -4.25
CA GLU A 253 17.91 -23.18 -4.73
C GLU A 253 18.03 -22.20 -5.90
N PHE A 254 17.14 -22.31 -6.89
CA PHE A 254 17.16 -21.49 -8.11
C PHE A 254 18.52 -21.49 -8.82
N SER A 255 19.18 -22.67 -8.91
CA SER A 255 20.53 -22.82 -9.48
C SER A 255 20.66 -22.29 -10.92
N PHE A 256 19.55 -22.23 -11.69
CA PHE A 256 19.54 -21.65 -13.04
C PHE A 256 19.95 -20.16 -13.06
N LEU A 257 19.75 -19.41 -11.99
CA LEU A 257 20.17 -18.02 -11.86
C LEU A 257 21.69 -17.88 -11.69
N ASN A 258 22.37 -18.90 -11.17
CA ASN A 258 23.85 -18.89 -11.04
C ASN A 258 24.53 -18.76 -12.39
N LYS A 259 23.86 -19.12 -13.48
CA LYS A 259 24.36 -18.94 -14.84
C LYS A 259 24.66 -17.47 -15.16
N ALA A 260 24.02 -16.51 -14.48
CA ALA A 260 24.30 -15.08 -14.64
C ALA A 260 25.71 -14.69 -14.22
N SER A 261 26.35 -15.46 -13.32
CA SER A 261 27.67 -15.17 -12.79
C SER A 261 28.81 -15.95 -13.52
N ILE A 262 28.48 -16.79 -14.50
CA ILE A 262 29.49 -17.50 -15.31
C ILE A 262 30.24 -16.49 -16.17
N VAL A 263 31.58 -16.48 -16.09
CA VAL A 263 32.43 -15.59 -16.89
C VAL A 263 32.60 -16.16 -18.31
N SER A 264 32.26 -15.38 -19.33
CA SER A 264 32.43 -15.73 -20.73
C SER A 264 33.18 -14.63 -21.49
N ALA A 265 33.91 -14.99 -22.54
CA ALA A 265 34.61 -14.02 -23.37
C ALA A 265 33.67 -12.95 -24.00
N SER A 266 32.41 -13.29 -24.21
CA SER A 266 31.38 -12.38 -24.77
C SER A 266 30.85 -11.35 -23.76
N ASP A 267 31.25 -11.41 -22.49
CA ASP A 267 30.74 -10.54 -21.43
C ASP A 267 31.46 -9.19 -21.35
N PHE A 268 32.56 -9.06 -22.09
CA PHE A 268 33.33 -7.83 -22.16
C PHE A 268 32.86 -6.97 -23.35
N THR A 269 32.77 -5.68 -23.13
CA THR A 269 32.52 -4.71 -24.21
C THR A 269 33.81 -4.55 -25.04
N THR A 270 33.68 -3.97 -26.23
CA THR A 270 34.83 -3.67 -27.11
C THR A 270 35.90 -2.78 -26.44
N ALA A 271 35.51 -2.07 -25.36
CA ALA A 271 36.41 -1.27 -24.54
C ALA A 271 36.99 -2.02 -23.32
N GLY A 272 36.77 -3.34 -23.21
CA GLY A 272 37.22 -4.16 -22.09
C GLY A 272 36.46 -4.01 -20.78
N ALA A 273 35.38 -3.23 -20.76
CA ALA A 273 34.51 -3.07 -19.58
C ALA A 273 33.50 -4.21 -19.49
N LEU A 274 33.15 -4.62 -18.27
CA LEU A 274 32.11 -5.62 -18.01
C LEU A 274 30.72 -5.08 -18.42
N ASN A 275 29.96 -5.92 -19.13
CA ASN A 275 28.58 -5.61 -19.46
C ASN A 275 27.62 -6.12 -18.36
N PRO A 276 26.97 -5.24 -17.56
CA PRO A 276 26.10 -5.66 -16.46
C PRO A 276 24.89 -6.48 -16.89
N TRP A 277 24.49 -6.41 -18.16
CA TRP A 277 23.38 -7.17 -18.74
C TRP A 277 23.80 -8.58 -19.21
N ARG A 278 25.07 -8.95 -19.08
CA ARG A 278 25.61 -10.25 -19.45
C ARG A 278 26.31 -10.95 -18.30
N LEU A 279 26.97 -10.20 -17.41
CA LEU A 279 27.68 -10.75 -16.27
C LEU A 279 27.28 -10.02 -15.00
N CYS A 280 26.83 -10.79 -14.00
CA CYS A 280 26.47 -10.32 -12.68
C CYS A 280 27.33 -11.01 -11.63
N THR A 281 27.49 -10.39 -10.45
CA THR A 281 28.21 -11.00 -9.34
C THR A 281 27.37 -12.07 -8.65
N THR A 282 28.01 -13.02 -7.97
CA THR A 282 27.33 -14.04 -7.15
C THR A 282 26.44 -13.39 -6.08
N SER A 283 26.89 -12.30 -5.46
CA SER A 283 26.09 -11.54 -4.47
C SER A 283 24.79 -11.01 -5.08
N GLN A 284 24.83 -10.45 -6.29
CA GLN A 284 23.60 -9.99 -6.98
C GLN A 284 22.63 -11.12 -7.30
N VAL A 285 23.15 -12.30 -7.63
CA VAL A 285 22.32 -13.49 -7.88
C VAL A 285 21.66 -13.96 -6.59
N GLU A 286 22.40 -14.02 -5.47
CA GLU A 286 21.84 -14.42 -4.17
C GLU A 286 20.86 -13.38 -3.60
N GLU A 287 21.06 -12.09 -3.86
CA GLU A 287 20.07 -11.04 -3.58
C GLU A 287 18.72 -11.35 -4.26
N LEU A 288 18.74 -11.67 -5.56
CA LEU A 288 17.51 -12.02 -6.29
C LEU A 288 16.88 -13.30 -5.75
N LYS A 289 17.67 -14.35 -5.47
CA LYS A 289 17.17 -15.61 -4.89
C LYS A 289 16.51 -15.39 -3.52
N SER A 290 17.09 -14.53 -2.68
CA SER A 290 16.51 -14.16 -1.39
C SER A 290 15.10 -13.57 -1.54
N ILE A 291 14.91 -12.69 -2.52
CA ILE A 291 13.59 -12.14 -2.81
C ILE A 291 12.62 -13.19 -3.34
N LEU A 292 13.06 -14.05 -4.27
CA LEU A 292 12.20 -15.10 -4.82
C LEU A 292 11.70 -16.08 -3.75
N ARG A 293 12.47 -16.34 -2.70
CA ARG A 293 12.05 -17.16 -1.54
C ARG A 293 10.95 -16.50 -0.72
N LEU A 294 10.88 -15.17 -0.71
CA LEU A 294 9.86 -14.42 0.00
C LEU A 294 8.53 -14.37 -0.75
N LEU A 295 8.53 -14.50 -2.09
CA LEU A 295 7.34 -14.33 -2.93
C LEU A 295 6.15 -15.23 -2.58
N PRO A 296 6.30 -16.53 -2.25
CA PRO A 296 5.16 -17.36 -1.89
C PRO A 296 4.43 -16.86 -0.63
N ILE A 297 5.20 -16.42 0.38
CA ILE A 297 4.63 -15.83 1.60
C ILE A 297 4.05 -14.44 1.29
N TRP A 298 4.78 -13.63 0.51
CA TRP A 298 4.33 -12.32 0.09
C TRP A 298 2.97 -12.35 -0.62
N ALA A 299 2.76 -13.30 -1.52
CA ALA A 299 1.51 -13.43 -2.27
C ALA A 299 0.30 -13.61 -1.37
N THR A 300 0.46 -14.23 -0.19
CA THR A 300 -0.65 -14.42 0.75
C THR A 300 -1.11 -13.13 1.43
N PHE A 301 -0.29 -12.09 1.44
CA PHE A 301 -0.69 -10.78 1.97
C PHE A 301 -1.59 -9.98 1.03
N ILE A 302 -1.63 -10.34 -0.26
CA ILE A 302 -2.46 -9.65 -1.26
C ILE A 302 -3.93 -9.73 -0.89
N LEU A 303 -4.40 -10.89 -0.40
CA LEU A 303 -5.80 -11.03 -0.04
C LEU A 303 -6.16 -10.25 1.23
N PHE A 304 -5.24 -10.07 2.17
CA PHE A 304 -5.44 -9.15 3.30
C PHE A 304 -5.62 -7.71 2.79
N ALA A 305 -4.77 -7.25 1.88
CA ALA A 305 -4.90 -5.93 1.29
C ALA A 305 -6.22 -5.76 0.50
N ALA A 306 -6.72 -6.84 -0.11
CA ALA A 306 -8.04 -6.85 -0.74
C ALA A 306 -9.16 -6.66 0.28
N VAL A 307 -9.06 -7.25 1.48
CA VAL A 307 -10.03 -7.01 2.57
C VAL A 307 -9.97 -5.57 3.06
N SER A 308 -8.77 -5.01 3.29
CA SER A 308 -8.63 -3.59 3.71
C SER A 308 -9.20 -2.62 2.67
N THR A 309 -9.09 -2.92 1.37
CA THR A 309 -9.69 -2.09 0.32
C THR A 309 -11.23 -2.04 0.40
N GLN A 310 -11.88 -3.07 0.95
CA GLN A 310 -13.35 -3.10 1.06
C GLN A 310 -13.91 -2.09 2.05
N GLU A 311 -13.10 -1.59 2.98
CA GLU A 311 -13.53 -0.56 3.93
C GLU A 311 -13.97 0.75 3.26
N SER A 312 -13.28 1.14 2.19
CA SER A 312 -13.59 2.35 1.41
C SER A 312 -14.48 2.09 0.20
N THR A 313 -14.93 0.87 -0.01
CA THR A 313 -15.74 0.46 -1.16
C THR A 313 -17.01 -0.26 -0.71
N VAL A 314 -16.96 -1.57 -0.51
CA VAL A 314 -18.16 -2.39 -0.26
C VAL A 314 -18.80 -2.12 1.11
N PHE A 315 -17.99 -1.80 2.15
CA PHE A 315 -18.55 -1.41 3.44
C PHE A 315 -19.27 -0.06 3.36
N VAL A 316 -18.77 0.85 2.53
CA VAL A 316 -19.45 2.13 2.28
C VAL A 316 -20.79 1.89 1.58
N GLU A 317 -20.83 1.03 0.57
CA GLU A 317 -22.08 0.63 -0.10
C GLU A 317 -23.10 0.02 0.88
N GLN A 318 -22.67 -0.89 1.76
CA GLN A 318 -23.50 -1.42 2.83
C GLN A 318 -24.05 -0.30 3.73
N GLY A 319 -23.18 0.66 4.12
CA GLY A 319 -23.52 1.78 4.98
C GLY A 319 -24.55 2.75 4.38
N ILE A 320 -24.56 2.94 3.05
CA ILE A 320 -25.56 3.77 2.35
C ILE A 320 -26.98 3.25 2.60
N PHE A 321 -27.16 1.95 2.76
CA PHE A 321 -28.46 1.31 3.04
C PHE A 321 -28.77 1.15 4.53
N MET A 322 -28.02 1.82 5.41
CA MET A 322 -28.23 1.85 6.86
C MET A 322 -28.60 3.25 7.33
N ASN A 323 -29.18 3.36 8.53
CA ASN A 323 -29.54 4.63 9.12
C ASN A 323 -28.29 5.40 9.57
N THR A 324 -27.98 6.48 8.86
CA THR A 324 -26.82 7.36 9.09
C THR A 324 -27.07 8.44 10.15
N ARG A 325 -28.31 8.59 10.64
CA ARG A 325 -28.67 9.64 11.61
C ARG A 325 -28.35 9.21 13.03
N LEU A 326 -27.52 10.01 13.70
CA LEU A 326 -27.27 9.91 15.13
C LEU A 326 -27.75 11.21 15.83
N GLY A 327 -28.98 11.23 16.26
CA GLY A 327 -29.62 12.44 16.77
C GLY A 327 -29.76 13.51 15.67
N SER A 328 -29.09 14.65 15.85
CA SER A 328 -29.04 15.75 14.87
C SER A 328 -27.91 15.61 13.84
N LEU A 329 -26.96 14.69 14.04
CA LEU A 329 -25.80 14.48 13.16
C LEU A 329 -26.14 13.44 12.10
N ASN A 330 -25.73 13.72 10.86
CA ASN A 330 -25.70 12.74 9.78
C ASN A 330 -24.27 12.27 9.58
N ILE A 331 -24.02 10.97 9.75
CA ILE A 331 -22.69 10.37 9.62
C ILE A 331 -22.54 9.82 8.21
N PRO A 332 -21.66 10.38 7.37
CA PRO A 332 -21.38 9.80 6.05
C PRO A 332 -20.87 8.36 6.17
N PRO A 333 -21.34 7.40 5.37
CA PRO A 333 -20.89 6.02 5.42
C PRO A 333 -19.37 5.88 5.31
N ALA A 334 -18.74 6.64 4.43
CA ALA A 334 -17.29 6.64 4.25
C ALA A 334 -16.51 7.13 5.49
N SER A 335 -17.12 7.88 6.40
CA SER A 335 -16.48 8.34 7.65
C SER A 335 -16.23 7.20 8.64
N LEU A 336 -16.91 6.05 8.50
CA LEU A 336 -16.69 4.90 9.38
C LEU A 336 -15.30 4.28 9.22
N THR A 337 -14.63 4.48 8.08
CA THR A 337 -13.22 4.11 7.91
C THR A 337 -12.30 4.80 8.94
N THR A 338 -12.76 5.84 9.62
CA THR A 338 -12.07 6.50 10.73
C THR A 338 -11.86 5.55 11.92
N PHE A 339 -12.78 4.59 12.14
CA PHE A 339 -12.63 3.62 13.24
C PHE A 339 -11.48 2.65 13.02
N ASP A 340 -11.15 2.31 11.77
CA ASP A 340 -9.92 1.59 11.44
C ASP A 340 -8.68 2.38 11.89
N VAL A 341 -8.56 3.65 11.46
CA VAL A 341 -7.44 4.53 11.84
C VAL A 341 -7.32 4.70 13.35
N LEU A 342 -8.44 4.92 14.05
CA LEU A 342 -8.46 5.01 15.51
C LEU A 342 -8.01 3.71 16.15
N THR A 343 -8.41 2.57 15.60
CA THR A 343 -7.98 1.26 16.08
C THR A 343 -6.46 1.11 15.93
N VAL A 344 -5.90 1.46 14.78
CA VAL A 344 -4.44 1.41 14.56
C VAL A 344 -3.70 2.30 15.58
N ILE A 345 -4.19 3.53 15.82
CA ILE A 345 -3.58 4.47 16.79
C ILE A 345 -3.59 3.88 18.22
N VAL A 346 -4.72 3.33 18.64
CA VAL A 346 -4.90 2.84 20.01
C VAL A 346 -4.26 1.47 20.18
N PHE A 347 -4.41 0.59 19.19
CA PHE A 347 -3.99 -0.79 19.31
C PHE A 347 -2.47 -0.98 19.14
N THR A 348 -1.78 -0.11 18.39
CA THR A 348 -0.32 -0.19 18.24
C THR A 348 0.41 -0.08 19.59
N PRO A 349 0.20 0.95 20.44
CA PRO A 349 0.82 0.99 21.77
C PRO A 349 0.33 -0.13 22.69
N LEU A 350 -0.94 -0.53 22.62
CA LEU A 350 -1.45 -1.68 23.39
C LEU A 350 -0.75 -2.98 23.01
N TYR A 351 -0.46 -3.16 21.73
CA TYR A 351 0.31 -4.30 21.26
C TYR A 351 1.70 -4.36 21.91
N ASP A 352 2.43 -3.25 21.94
CA ASP A 352 3.77 -3.18 22.52
C ASP A 352 3.75 -3.32 24.06
N MET A 353 2.77 -2.70 24.74
CA MET A 353 2.70 -2.64 26.19
C MET A 353 2.09 -3.89 26.83
N ILE A 354 1.18 -4.57 26.14
CA ILE A 354 0.40 -5.68 26.70
C ILE A 354 0.69 -6.98 25.99
N ILE A 355 0.54 -7.03 24.65
CA ILE A 355 0.60 -8.29 23.90
C ILE A 355 2.01 -8.85 23.86
N ILE A 356 3.04 -8.02 23.62
CA ILE A 356 4.43 -8.48 23.63
C ILE A 356 4.85 -9.05 24.98
N PRO A 357 4.65 -8.38 26.13
CA PRO A 357 5.00 -8.93 27.44
C PRO A 357 4.31 -10.25 27.77
N ILE A 358 3.00 -10.33 27.47
CA ILE A 358 2.24 -11.58 27.68
C ILE A 358 2.81 -12.70 26.79
N ALA A 359 3.00 -12.43 25.50
CA ALA A 359 3.53 -13.41 24.56
C ALA A 359 4.95 -13.88 24.96
N ARG A 360 5.78 -13.02 25.53
CA ARG A 360 7.11 -13.39 26.09
C ARG A 360 7.02 -14.42 27.18
N GLN A 361 6.04 -14.31 28.10
CA GLN A 361 5.88 -15.26 29.18
C GLN A 361 5.58 -16.67 28.68
N PHE A 362 4.81 -16.79 27.58
CA PHE A 362 4.45 -18.09 27.01
C PHE A 362 5.48 -18.64 26.02
N THR A 363 6.15 -17.79 25.24
CA THR A 363 7.04 -18.21 24.14
C THR A 363 8.51 -18.23 24.51
N GLY A 364 8.92 -17.55 25.59
CA GLY A 364 10.32 -17.38 26.00
C GLY A 364 11.19 -16.57 25.04
N LYS A 365 10.59 -15.95 23.99
CA LYS A 365 11.30 -15.15 23.00
C LYS A 365 11.25 -13.67 23.36
N GLU A 366 12.35 -12.93 23.20
CA GLU A 366 12.41 -11.50 23.50
C GLU A 366 11.33 -10.66 22.80
N ARG A 367 11.03 -10.96 21.55
CA ARG A 367 9.99 -10.29 20.74
C ARG A 367 8.59 -10.92 20.87
N GLY A 368 8.40 -11.87 21.80
CA GLY A 368 7.15 -12.59 22.06
C GLY A 368 6.76 -13.50 20.90
N LEU A 369 6.20 -12.96 19.81
CA LEU A 369 5.77 -13.70 18.63
C LEU A 369 6.78 -13.55 17.48
N SER A 370 6.93 -14.60 16.66
CA SER A 370 7.70 -14.50 15.42
C SER A 370 6.98 -13.61 14.39
N HIS A 371 7.71 -13.06 13.42
CA HIS A 371 7.13 -12.19 12.39
C HIS A 371 6.02 -12.89 11.60
N LEU A 372 6.22 -14.15 11.22
CA LEU A 372 5.19 -14.94 10.52
C LEU A 372 4.00 -15.29 11.43
N GLN A 373 4.19 -15.53 12.74
CA GLN A 373 3.07 -15.71 13.65
C GLN A 373 2.21 -14.44 13.76
N ARG A 374 2.84 -13.26 13.83
CA ARG A 374 2.13 -11.98 13.82
C ARG A 374 1.33 -11.81 12.54
N ALA A 375 1.96 -12.02 11.40
CA ALA A 375 1.29 -11.94 10.09
C ALA A 375 0.11 -12.92 10.00
N GLY A 376 0.26 -14.16 10.48
CA GLY A 376 -0.82 -15.15 10.52
C GLY A 376 -2.00 -14.71 11.39
N ILE A 377 -1.75 -14.05 12.53
CA ILE A 377 -2.80 -13.46 13.37
C ILE A 377 -3.54 -12.36 12.60
N GLY A 378 -2.81 -11.48 11.88
CA GLY A 378 -3.41 -10.46 11.03
C GLY A 378 -4.34 -11.05 9.97
N LEU A 379 -3.89 -12.10 9.27
CA LEU A 379 -4.73 -12.83 8.29
C LEU A 379 -5.95 -13.49 8.94
N PHE A 380 -5.85 -13.97 10.18
CA PHE A 380 -7.00 -14.52 10.92
C PHE A 380 -8.03 -13.43 11.24
N PHE A 381 -7.60 -12.23 11.62
CA PHE A 381 -8.52 -11.11 11.85
C PHE A 381 -9.26 -10.67 10.59
N SER A 382 -8.67 -10.80 9.40
CA SER A 382 -9.39 -10.53 8.15
C SER A 382 -10.56 -11.48 7.91
N ILE A 383 -10.44 -12.75 8.34
CA ILE A 383 -11.54 -13.72 8.27
C ILE A 383 -12.67 -13.27 9.18
N ILE A 384 -12.36 -12.94 10.45
CA ILE A 384 -13.37 -12.53 11.43
C ILE A 384 -14.06 -11.23 10.99
N ALA A 385 -13.31 -10.29 10.40
CA ALA A 385 -13.87 -9.05 9.87
C ALA A 385 -14.90 -9.34 8.76
N MET A 386 -14.58 -10.22 7.82
CA MET A 386 -15.52 -10.61 6.75
C MET A 386 -16.73 -11.39 7.28
N VAL A 387 -16.54 -12.27 8.27
CA VAL A 387 -17.66 -12.94 8.96
C VAL A 387 -18.55 -11.92 9.66
N SER A 388 -17.96 -10.93 10.35
CA SER A 388 -18.73 -9.86 11.01
C SER A 388 -19.54 -9.05 9.99
N ALA A 389 -18.95 -8.70 8.84
CA ALA A 389 -19.63 -8.00 7.76
C ALA A 389 -20.78 -8.84 7.16
N ALA A 390 -20.57 -10.15 6.98
CA ALA A 390 -21.58 -11.07 6.47
C ALA A 390 -22.79 -11.20 7.43
N LEU A 391 -22.51 -11.36 8.72
CA LEU A 391 -23.55 -11.46 9.75
C LEU A 391 -24.36 -10.16 9.88
N LEU A 392 -23.67 -9.01 9.84
CA LEU A 392 -24.31 -7.71 9.84
C LEU A 392 -25.23 -7.54 8.63
N GLU A 393 -24.74 -7.91 7.45
CA GLU A 393 -25.54 -7.80 6.22
C GLU A 393 -26.74 -8.72 6.23
N ALA A 394 -26.60 -9.96 6.70
CA ALA A 394 -27.72 -10.88 6.86
C ALA A 394 -28.80 -10.27 7.78
N LYS A 395 -28.40 -9.63 8.90
CA LYS A 395 -29.33 -8.95 9.81
C LYS A 395 -29.97 -7.70 9.17
N ARG A 396 -29.18 -6.94 8.39
CA ARG A 396 -29.71 -5.78 7.64
C ARG A 396 -30.79 -6.21 6.63
N LEU A 397 -30.56 -7.29 5.91
CA LEU A 397 -31.56 -7.83 4.95
C LEU A 397 -32.83 -8.36 5.65
N GLU A 398 -32.68 -8.97 6.84
CA GLU A 398 -33.81 -9.37 7.66
C GLU A 398 -34.66 -8.15 8.05
N VAL A 399 -34.04 -7.07 8.56
CA VAL A 399 -34.72 -5.81 8.89
C VAL A 399 -35.37 -5.19 7.65
N ALA A 400 -34.70 -5.20 6.49
CA ALA A 400 -35.28 -4.71 5.23
C ALA A 400 -36.56 -5.48 4.84
N SER A 401 -36.60 -6.79 5.10
CA SER A 401 -37.79 -7.62 4.88
C SER A 401 -38.90 -7.33 5.87
N GLU A 402 -38.57 -7.20 7.15
CA GLU A 402 -39.54 -6.86 8.23
C GLU A 402 -40.20 -5.49 7.99
N GLU A 403 -39.41 -4.50 7.51
CA GLU A 403 -39.89 -3.15 7.20
C GLU A 403 -40.59 -3.04 5.84
N GLY A 404 -40.61 -4.12 5.03
CA GLY A 404 -41.20 -4.09 3.67
C GLY A 404 -40.42 -3.21 2.69
N LEU A 405 -39.11 -3.06 2.87
CA LEU A 405 -38.23 -2.21 2.08
C LEU A 405 -37.47 -2.95 0.98
N VAL A 406 -37.68 -4.27 0.81
CA VAL A 406 -36.96 -5.11 -0.17
C VAL A 406 -37.00 -4.50 -1.57
N HIS A 407 -38.15 -3.99 -2.02
CA HIS A 407 -38.32 -3.41 -3.35
C HIS A 407 -38.09 -1.89 -3.39
N LYS A 408 -37.67 -1.27 -2.30
CA LYS A 408 -37.43 0.16 -2.20
C LYS A 408 -35.93 0.43 -2.09
N ASN A 409 -35.44 1.34 -2.90
CA ASN A 409 -34.03 1.76 -2.83
C ASN A 409 -33.84 2.81 -1.72
N VAL A 410 -34.04 2.40 -0.45
CA VAL A 410 -33.95 3.26 0.74
C VAL A 410 -33.23 2.53 1.87
N ALA A 411 -32.63 3.31 2.78
CA ALA A 411 -31.96 2.80 3.96
C ALA A 411 -32.96 2.18 4.96
N VAL A 412 -32.53 1.12 5.64
CA VAL A 412 -33.25 0.49 6.76
C VAL A 412 -33.11 1.31 8.05
N SER A 413 -33.97 1.05 9.06
CA SER A 413 -33.88 1.73 10.37
C SER A 413 -32.62 1.37 11.18
N MET A 414 -31.91 0.28 10.82
CA MET A 414 -30.72 -0.20 11.52
C MET A 414 -29.59 0.82 11.47
N SER A 415 -29.06 1.21 12.64
CA SER A 415 -27.99 2.21 12.76
C SER A 415 -26.69 1.77 12.06
N ILE A 416 -26.07 2.71 11.34
CA ILE A 416 -24.78 2.50 10.68
C ILE A 416 -23.64 2.18 11.67
N LEU A 417 -23.77 2.53 12.94
CA LEU A 417 -22.79 2.23 13.99
C LEU A 417 -22.56 0.73 14.20
N TRP A 418 -23.47 -0.12 13.74
CA TRP A 418 -23.28 -1.58 13.75
C TRP A 418 -22.13 -2.04 12.83
N GLN A 419 -21.65 -1.20 11.94
CA GLN A 419 -20.46 -1.49 11.13
C GLN A 419 -19.13 -1.32 11.90
N ILE A 420 -19.13 -0.63 13.06
CA ILE A 420 -17.89 -0.39 13.82
C ILE A 420 -17.08 -1.66 14.08
N PRO A 421 -17.67 -2.79 14.52
CA PRO A 421 -16.91 -4.02 14.78
C PRO A 421 -16.08 -4.50 13.58
N GLN A 422 -16.63 -4.45 12.36
CA GLN A 422 -15.89 -4.90 11.17
C GLN A 422 -14.71 -4.00 10.85
N HIS A 423 -14.82 -2.67 10.99
CA HIS A 423 -13.70 -1.73 10.82
C HIS A 423 -12.62 -1.92 11.91
N VAL A 424 -13.03 -2.09 13.16
CA VAL A 424 -12.09 -2.36 14.28
C VAL A 424 -11.33 -3.67 14.05
N LEU A 425 -11.99 -4.72 13.56
CA LEU A 425 -11.35 -6.00 13.29
C LEU A 425 -10.34 -5.91 12.13
N VAL A 426 -10.64 -5.13 11.09
CA VAL A 426 -9.66 -4.86 10.01
C VAL A 426 -8.48 -4.09 10.57
N GLY A 427 -8.68 -3.04 11.36
CA GLY A 427 -7.60 -2.25 11.97
C GLY A 427 -6.70 -3.07 12.89
N ILE A 428 -7.24 -3.96 13.71
CA ILE A 428 -6.43 -4.90 14.50
C ILE A 428 -5.61 -5.80 13.57
N GLY A 429 -6.25 -6.36 12.55
CA GLY A 429 -5.59 -7.18 11.54
C GLY A 429 -4.46 -6.43 10.82
N GLU A 430 -4.66 -5.15 10.53
CA GLU A 430 -3.68 -4.29 9.88
C GLU A 430 -2.44 -4.09 10.76
N VAL A 431 -2.60 -3.80 12.05
CA VAL A 431 -1.47 -3.66 12.99
C VAL A 431 -0.62 -4.94 13.02
N PHE A 432 -1.26 -6.10 13.16
CA PHE A 432 -0.53 -7.37 13.17
C PHE A 432 0.13 -7.69 11.84
N ASN A 433 -0.56 -7.45 10.73
CA ASN A 433 -0.08 -7.74 9.39
C ASN A 433 1.06 -6.81 8.98
N GLN A 434 0.94 -5.50 9.19
CA GLN A 434 1.95 -4.50 8.85
C GLN A 434 3.24 -4.73 9.65
N ILE A 435 3.13 -4.91 10.97
CA ILE A 435 4.30 -5.18 11.82
C ILE A 435 4.94 -6.52 11.43
N GLY A 436 4.11 -7.57 11.19
CA GLY A 436 4.59 -8.90 10.81
C GLY A 436 5.28 -8.92 9.45
N MET A 437 4.64 -8.36 8.43
CA MET A 437 5.11 -8.36 7.05
C MET A 437 6.38 -7.51 6.87
N LEU A 438 6.35 -6.25 7.31
CA LEU A 438 7.49 -5.35 7.14
C LEU A 438 8.72 -5.83 7.91
N ALA A 439 8.53 -6.27 9.15
CA ALA A 439 9.63 -6.79 9.95
C ALA A 439 10.19 -8.09 9.36
N PHE A 440 9.33 -8.98 8.85
CA PHE A 440 9.76 -10.21 8.17
C PHE A 440 10.60 -9.91 6.94
N PHE A 441 10.13 -9.04 6.06
CA PHE A 441 10.90 -8.69 4.86
C PHE A 441 12.21 -7.99 5.19
N TYR A 442 12.19 -7.06 6.17
CA TYR A 442 13.39 -6.34 6.56
C TYR A 442 14.46 -7.23 7.17
N ASP A 443 14.07 -8.21 8.00
CA ASP A 443 15.01 -9.13 8.65
C ASP A 443 15.55 -10.23 7.71
N GLN A 444 14.76 -10.59 6.67
CA GLN A 444 15.14 -11.66 5.76
C GLN A 444 15.83 -11.18 4.48
N ALA A 445 15.67 -9.91 4.13
CA ALA A 445 16.32 -9.32 2.96
C ALA A 445 17.74 -8.86 3.26
N PRO A 446 18.68 -8.99 2.30
CA PRO A 446 19.98 -8.33 2.35
C PRO A 446 19.84 -6.81 2.42
N ASP A 447 20.81 -6.13 3.05
CA ASP A 447 20.80 -4.67 3.23
C ASP A 447 20.63 -3.89 1.91
N SER A 448 21.24 -4.40 0.83
CA SER A 448 21.16 -3.83 -0.52
C SER A 448 19.76 -3.90 -1.15
N THR A 449 18.87 -4.77 -0.65
CA THR A 449 17.54 -5.03 -1.22
C THR A 449 16.39 -4.57 -0.31
N ARG A 450 16.66 -3.90 0.81
CA ARG A 450 15.62 -3.39 1.73
C ARG A 450 14.62 -2.44 1.08
N SER A 451 15.07 -1.60 0.16
CA SER A 451 14.18 -0.71 -0.62
C SER A 451 13.18 -1.51 -1.48
N LEU A 452 13.59 -2.67 -1.97
CA LEU A 452 12.71 -3.56 -2.71
C LEU A 452 11.64 -4.20 -1.83
N CYS A 453 11.93 -4.47 -0.56
CA CYS A 453 10.93 -4.97 0.39
C CYS A 453 9.81 -3.95 0.64
N LEU A 454 10.16 -2.65 0.71
CA LEU A 454 9.16 -1.58 0.75
C LEU A 454 8.34 -1.54 -0.55
N ALA A 455 8.98 -1.73 -1.69
CA ALA A 455 8.30 -1.80 -2.98
C ALA A 455 7.33 -3.00 -3.05
N LEU A 456 7.71 -4.17 -2.53
CA LEU A 456 6.83 -5.33 -2.43
C LEU A 456 5.63 -5.05 -1.51
N ALA A 457 5.82 -4.34 -0.39
CA ALA A 457 4.73 -3.95 0.49
C ALA A 457 3.73 -3.03 -0.23
N LEU A 458 4.20 -2.03 -0.98
CA LEU A 458 3.34 -1.16 -1.79
C LEU A 458 2.63 -1.93 -2.90
N LEU A 459 3.34 -2.86 -3.55
CA LEU A 459 2.77 -3.74 -4.58
C LEU A 459 1.68 -4.66 -4.01
N THR A 460 1.81 -5.10 -2.75
CA THR A 460 0.76 -5.86 -2.07
C THR A 460 -0.55 -5.09 -2.02
N ILE A 461 -0.51 -3.81 -1.61
CA ILE A 461 -1.70 -2.95 -1.52
C ILE A 461 -2.27 -2.71 -2.94
N SER A 462 -1.40 -2.48 -3.92
CA SER A 462 -1.79 -2.32 -5.32
C SER A 462 -2.57 -3.54 -5.83
N LEU A 463 -1.99 -4.72 -5.69
CA LEU A 463 -2.61 -5.96 -6.15
C LEU A 463 -3.89 -6.29 -5.36
N GLY A 464 -3.96 -5.94 -4.07
CA GLY A 464 -5.17 -6.04 -3.26
C GLY A 464 -6.32 -5.27 -3.86
N GLY A 465 -6.10 -4.02 -4.29
CA GLY A 465 -7.11 -3.20 -4.98
C GLY A 465 -7.59 -3.84 -6.28
N TYR A 466 -6.67 -4.34 -7.13
CA TYR A 466 -7.06 -5.03 -8.36
C TYR A 466 -7.79 -6.34 -8.10
N VAL A 467 -7.36 -7.14 -7.13
CA VAL A 467 -8.03 -8.39 -6.73
C VAL A 467 -9.44 -8.10 -6.23
N THR A 468 -9.66 -7.06 -5.41
CA THR A 468 -11.00 -6.63 -4.99
C THR A 468 -11.87 -6.29 -6.18
N SER A 469 -11.38 -5.49 -7.11
CA SER A 469 -12.13 -5.12 -8.34
C SER A 469 -12.51 -6.36 -9.16
N ILE A 470 -11.59 -7.31 -9.32
CA ILE A 470 -11.83 -8.56 -10.06
C ILE A 470 -12.89 -9.41 -9.35
N ILE A 471 -12.77 -9.61 -8.04
CA ILE A 471 -13.73 -10.41 -7.26
C ILE A 471 -15.13 -9.79 -7.35
N LEU A 472 -15.25 -8.48 -7.18
CA LEU A 472 -16.52 -7.75 -7.29
C LEU A 472 -17.16 -7.94 -8.67
N THR A 473 -16.38 -7.69 -9.72
CA THR A 473 -16.86 -7.77 -11.10
C THR A 473 -17.30 -9.20 -11.47
N ILE A 474 -16.47 -10.21 -11.15
CA ILE A 474 -16.79 -11.61 -11.46
C ILE A 474 -18.01 -12.06 -10.66
N THR A 475 -18.06 -11.74 -9.36
CA THR A 475 -19.16 -12.16 -8.49
C THR A 475 -20.49 -11.57 -8.95
N ASN A 476 -20.49 -10.30 -9.36
CA ASN A 476 -21.71 -9.68 -9.87
C ASN A 476 -22.10 -10.20 -11.24
N LEU A 477 -21.13 -10.43 -12.13
CA LEU A 477 -21.39 -10.97 -13.47
C LEU A 477 -21.98 -12.38 -13.43
N VAL A 478 -21.49 -13.24 -12.51
CA VAL A 478 -21.89 -14.64 -12.43
C VAL A 478 -23.17 -14.82 -11.60
N PHE A 479 -23.31 -14.10 -10.50
CA PHE A 479 -24.35 -14.36 -9.51
C PHE A 479 -25.34 -13.19 -9.34
N GLY A 480 -25.00 -11.95 -9.75
CA GLY A 480 -25.85 -10.78 -9.58
C GLY A 480 -26.15 -10.43 -8.11
N TRP A 481 -25.21 -10.72 -7.20
CA TRP A 481 -25.44 -10.54 -5.76
C TRP A 481 -25.46 -9.08 -5.30
N ILE A 482 -24.91 -8.17 -6.07
CA ILE A 482 -24.73 -6.76 -5.71
C ILE A 482 -25.49 -5.86 -6.71
N PRO A 483 -26.85 -5.83 -6.69
CA PRO A 483 -27.62 -4.91 -7.50
C PRO A 483 -27.56 -3.49 -6.90
N ASP A 484 -28.00 -2.47 -7.65
CA ASP A 484 -28.07 -1.09 -7.18
C ASP A 484 -28.98 -0.91 -5.95
N ASN A 485 -30.05 -1.68 -5.89
CA ASN A 485 -30.84 -1.82 -4.67
C ASN A 485 -30.33 -2.99 -3.84
N LEU A 486 -29.43 -2.73 -2.90
CA LEU A 486 -28.85 -3.76 -2.04
C LEU A 486 -29.87 -4.47 -1.14
N ASN A 487 -31.08 -3.91 -0.97
CA ASN A 487 -32.15 -4.62 -0.24
C ASN A 487 -32.69 -5.84 -0.98
N GLN A 488 -32.48 -5.92 -2.30
CA GLN A 488 -32.78 -7.09 -3.13
C GLN A 488 -31.57 -8.00 -3.34
N GLY A 489 -30.38 -7.53 -2.96
CA GLY A 489 -29.11 -8.22 -3.18
C GLY A 489 -28.81 -9.27 -2.13
N HIS A 490 -27.64 -9.88 -2.32
CA HIS A 490 -27.07 -10.87 -1.42
C HIS A 490 -25.60 -10.52 -1.11
N LEU A 491 -25.38 -9.29 -0.63
CA LEU A 491 -24.05 -8.85 -0.24
C LEU A 491 -23.48 -9.68 0.93
N ASP A 492 -24.35 -10.30 1.74
CA ASP A 492 -24.00 -11.29 2.75
C ASP A 492 -23.21 -12.47 2.15
N ARG A 493 -23.68 -13.00 1.00
CA ARG A 493 -23.00 -14.11 0.30
C ARG A 493 -21.64 -13.70 -0.26
N PHE A 494 -21.52 -12.46 -0.73
CA PHE A 494 -20.22 -11.92 -1.16
C PHE A 494 -19.22 -11.90 -0.01
N PHE A 495 -19.62 -11.42 1.18
CA PHE A 495 -18.74 -11.43 2.35
C PHE A 495 -18.38 -12.84 2.82
N TRP A 496 -19.32 -13.79 2.76
CA TRP A 496 -19.04 -15.20 3.03
C TRP A 496 -18.04 -15.79 2.03
N LEU A 497 -18.17 -15.47 0.74
CA LEU A 497 -17.22 -15.90 -0.29
C LEU A 497 -15.81 -15.37 0.03
N VAL A 498 -15.68 -14.08 0.32
CA VAL A 498 -14.39 -13.46 0.66
C VAL A 498 -13.81 -14.07 1.94
N SER A 499 -14.64 -14.30 2.96
CA SER A 499 -14.22 -15.01 4.20
C SER A 499 -13.68 -16.39 3.89
N GLY A 500 -14.33 -17.17 3.02
CA GLY A 500 -13.86 -18.48 2.58
C GLY A 500 -12.52 -18.41 1.83
N LEU A 501 -12.34 -17.42 0.96
CA LEU A 501 -11.06 -17.16 0.29
C LEU A 501 -9.96 -16.79 1.30
N CYS A 502 -10.27 -15.98 2.30
CA CYS A 502 -9.33 -15.64 3.37
C CYS A 502 -8.93 -16.86 4.21
N LEU A 503 -9.87 -17.75 4.51
CA LEU A 503 -9.59 -18.99 5.22
C LEU A 503 -8.67 -19.92 4.41
N LEU A 504 -8.93 -20.08 3.12
CA LEU A 504 -8.06 -20.84 2.22
C LEU A 504 -6.66 -20.20 2.16
N ASN A 505 -6.60 -18.89 2.03
CA ASN A 505 -5.34 -18.14 2.02
C ASN A 505 -4.54 -18.30 3.32
N LEU A 506 -5.21 -18.30 4.47
CA LEU A 506 -4.56 -18.57 5.76
C LEU A 506 -3.95 -19.97 5.80
N ALA A 507 -4.64 -20.99 5.26
CA ALA A 507 -4.11 -22.34 5.16
C ALA A 507 -2.86 -22.40 4.26
N VAL A 508 -2.89 -21.70 3.11
CA VAL A 508 -1.75 -21.57 2.20
C VAL A 508 -0.59 -20.83 2.88
N PHE A 509 -0.88 -19.76 3.60
CA PHE A 509 0.13 -19.02 4.39
C PHE A 509 0.79 -19.93 5.44
N VAL A 510 0.03 -20.65 6.23
CA VAL A 510 0.55 -21.58 7.26
C VAL A 510 1.44 -22.65 6.63
N TYR A 511 1.04 -23.18 5.47
CA TYR A 511 1.85 -24.15 4.72
C TYR A 511 3.22 -23.59 4.32
N PHE A 512 3.29 -22.41 3.72
CA PHE A 512 4.55 -21.79 3.34
C PHE A 512 5.34 -21.30 4.55
N ALA A 513 4.69 -20.72 5.55
CA ALA A 513 5.33 -20.23 6.77
C ALA A 513 5.97 -21.37 7.58
N SER A 514 5.35 -22.56 7.64
CA SER A 514 5.90 -23.72 8.33
C SER A 514 7.14 -24.31 7.65
N ARG A 515 7.26 -24.13 6.33
CA ARG A 515 8.40 -24.61 5.53
C ARG A 515 9.51 -23.58 5.37
N TYR A 516 9.25 -22.32 5.73
CA TYR A 516 10.23 -21.26 5.57
C TYR A 516 11.37 -21.41 6.59
N LYS A 517 12.59 -21.43 6.08
CA LYS A 517 13.80 -21.45 6.90
C LYS A 517 14.31 -20.02 7.07
N TYR A 518 14.24 -19.51 8.29
CA TYR A 518 14.77 -18.18 8.60
C TYR A 518 16.29 -18.14 8.33
N LYS A 519 16.76 -17.07 7.70
CA LYS A 519 18.19 -16.75 7.64
C LYS A 519 18.67 -16.59 9.08
N ARG A 520 19.67 -17.35 9.51
CA ARG A 520 20.28 -17.17 10.84
C ARG A 520 20.96 -15.80 10.82
N SER A 521 20.48 -14.85 11.63
CA SER A 521 21.30 -13.71 12.03
C SER A 521 22.45 -14.25 12.86
N LEU A 522 23.66 -14.18 12.33
CA LEU A 522 24.89 -14.38 13.11
C LEU A 522 25.03 -13.29 14.15
#